data_20734d8ee5b8a0c934ec77cdde5113b6
#
_entry.id   20734d8ee5b8a0c934ec77cdde5113b6
#
_cell.length_a   1.000
_cell.length_b   1.000
_cell.length_c   1.000
_cell.angle_alpha   90.00
_cell.angle_beta   90.00
_cell.angle_gamma   90.00
#
_symmetry.space_group_name_H-M   'P 1'
#
loop_
_entity.id
_entity.type
_entity.pdbx_description
1 polymer ?
#
loop_
_entity_poly.entity_id
_entity_poly.type
_entity_poly.pdbx_seq_one_letter_code
_entity_poly.pdbx_strand_id
1 'polypeptide(L)'
;GPSSAVKILGWSEVPRSGDRFIREKNEKAAKRSADESKTKRKLSDSKQVLQDKAGSAGSSVEDLFAAIENQKKKNLRLIVKSDVHGSLEALVSGLDDIKSDKVDLEIIGQGVGNVSKSDVTLASAGDATIVGFNVKLDNGVQSAAKHENVSLIQNAIIYELLDQVEEAMVDLLEAEVVEKKSGAAEVRQVFGISKGRAVAGSMVTEGTIYRSGKARLMRKGKLVFEGAVETLR
;
A
#
# COMPACT_ATOMS: atom_id res chain seq x y z
N GLY A 1 -42.11 22.07 -7.51
CA GLY A 1 -42.91 21.13 -8.31
C GLY A 1 -42.36 19.71 -8.24
N PRO A 2 -43.05 18.69 -8.72
CA PRO A 2 -42.48 17.34 -8.78
C PRO A 2 -41.18 17.34 -9.62
N SER A 3 -40.24 16.49 -9.27
CA SER A 3 -38.95 16.34 -9.96
C SER A 3 -38.06 17.62 -10.01
N SER A 4 -38.12 18.44 -8.99
CA SER A 4 -37.26 19.63 -8.87
C SER A 4 -35.99 19.30 -8.11
N ALA A 5 -34.83 19.79 -8.58
CA ALA A 5 -33.58 19.72 -7.84
C ALA A 5 -33.62 20.67 -6.64
N VAL A 6 -33.33 20.20 -5.44
CA VAL A 6 -33.38 20.97 -4.22
C VAL A 6 -32.11 20.75 -3.38
N LYS A 7 -31.65 21.80 -2.70
CA LYS A 7 -30.59 21.72 -1.72
C LYS A 7 -31.22 21.67 -0.32
N ILE A 8 -30.90 20.62 0.45
CA ILE A 8 -31.41 20.45 1.81
C ILE A 8 -30.28 20.73 2.79
N LEU A 9 -30.57 21.51 3.82
CA LEU A 9 -29.66 21.86 4.90
C LEU A 9 -30.18 21.36 6.25
N GLY A 10 -29.33 21.18 7.23
CA GLY A 10 -29.70 20.81 8.59
C GLY A 10 -29.70 19.30 8.87
N TRP A 11 -29.05 18.51 8.00
CA TRP A 11 -28.82 17.10 8.27
C TRP A 11 -27.70 16.91 9.30
N SER A 12 -27.86 15.93 10.19
CA SER A 12 -26.81 15.54 11.15
C SER A 12 -25.67 14.77 10.50
N GLU A 13 -25.96 14.03 9.44
CA GLU A 13 -25.00 13.28 8.62
C GLU A 13 -25.35 13.45 7.15
N VAL A 14 -24.37 13.36 6.27
CA VAL A 14 -24.58 13.46 4.82
C VAL A 14 -25.17 12.14 4.30
N PRO A 15 -26.35 12.17 3.64
CA PRO A 15 -26.94 10.96 3.07
C PRO A 15 -26.12 10.47 1.87
N ARG A 16 -26.15 9.16 1.64
CA ARG A 16 -25.53 8.55 0.45
C ARG A 16 -26.43 8.66 -0.77
N SER A 17 -25.85 8.59 -1.97
CA SER A 17 -26.59 8.47 -3.20
C SER A 17 -27.52 7.25 -3.15
N GLY A 18 -28.78 7.42 -3.56
CA GLY A 18 -29.80 6.36 -3.52
C GLY A 18 -30.47 6.13 -2.15
N ASP A 19 -30.13 6.88 -1.11
CA ASP A 19 -30.80 6.78 0.18
C ASP A 19 -32.27 7.21 0.09
N ARG A 20 -33.13 6.46 0.77
CA ARG A 20 -34.57 6.77 0.79
C ARG A 20 -34.84 7.94 1.72
N PHE A 21 -35.63 8.87 1.23
CA PHE A 21 -36.10 10.07 1.93
C PHE A 21 -37.53 9.86 2.41
N ILE A 22 -37.74 9.99 3.73
CA ILE A 22 -39.07 9.80 4.35
C ILE A 22 -39.40 11.05 5.16
N ARG A 23 -40.61 11.55 4.99
CA ARG A 23 -41.16 12.65 5.79
C ARG A 23 -41.84 12.10 7.06
N GLU A 24 -41.40 12.54 8.23
CA GLU A 24 -41.98 12.20 9.53
C GLU A 24 -42.85 13.33 10.06
N LYS A 25 -43.73 12.98 10.99
CA LYS A 25 -44.69 13.94 11.59
C LYS A 25 -44.05 14.95 12.54
N ASN A 26 -42.95 14.57 13.20
CA ASN A 26 -42.24 15.41 14.14
C ASN A 26 -40.75 15.00 14.24
N GLU A 27 -39.91 15.90 14.77
CA GLU A 27 -38.46 15.70 14.89
C GLU A 27 -38.09 14.47 15.73
N LYS A 28 -38.84 14.18 16.79
CA LYS A 28 -38.59 13.02 17.67
C LYS A 28 -38.80 11.68 16.94
N ALA A 29 -39.82 11.61 16.09
CA ALA A 29 -40.09 10.45 15.25
C ALA A 29 -38.98 10.29 14.16
N ALA A 30 -38.58 11.41 13.53
CA ALA A 30 -37.51 11.41 12.55
C ALA A 30 -36.18 10.92 13.12
N LYS A 31 -35.76 11.40 14.31
CA LYS A 31 -34.55 10.92 14.99
C LYS A 31 -34.60 9.42 15.28
N ARG A 32 -35.72 8.94 15.81
CA ARG A 32 -35.91 7.51 16.12
C ARG A 32 -35.81 6.64 14.86
N SER A 33 -36.49 7.03 13.78
CA SER A 33 -36.46 6.33 12.51
C SER A 33 -35.04 6.31 11.87
N ALA A 34 -34.32 7.44 12.00
CA ALA A 34 -32.93 7.56 11.56
C ALA A 34 -31.98 6.63 12.35
N ASP A 35 -32.10 6.61 13.70
CA ASP A 35 -31.28 5.75 14.57
C ASP A 35 -31.54 4.26 14.32
N GLU A 36 -32.82 3.87 14.12
CA GLU A 36 -33.18 2.51 13.75
C GLU A 36 -32.56 2.10 12.38
N SER A 37 -32.60 3.01 11.40
CA SER A 37 -32.01 2.79 10.09
C SER A 37 -30.49 2.68 10.15
N LYS A 38 -29.84 3.54 10.94
CA LYS A 38 -28.39 3.50 11.18
C LYS A 38 -27.94 2.19 11.84
N THR A 39 -28.72 1.72 12.83
CA THR A 39 -28.43 0.46 13.51
C THR A 39 -28.58 -0.74 12.58
N LYS A 40 -29.62 -0.75 11.74
CA LYS A 40 -29.82 -1.79 10.73
C LYS A 40 -28.67 -1.84 9.71
N ARG A 41 -28.19 -0.67 9.24
CA ARG A 41 -27.04 -0.59 8.35
C ARG A 41 -25.77 -1.17 9.00
N LYS A 42 -25.43 -0.72 10.20
CA LYS A 42 -24.25 -1.25 10.90
C LYS A 42 -24.30 -2.76 11.07
N LEU A 43 -25.50 -3.32 11.32
CA LEU A 43 -25.69 -4.77 11.42
C LEU A 43 -25.56 -5.49 10.06
N SER A 44 -26.02 -4.86 8.96
CA SER A 44 -25.84 -5.43 7.62
C SER A 44 -24.39 -5.39 7.17
N ASP A 45 -23.72 -4.26 7.36
CA ASP A 45 -22.30 -4.09 7.01
C ASP A 45 -21.42 -5.06 7.81
N SER A 46 -21.69 -5.23 9.12
CA SER A 46 -20.98 -6.21 9.96
C SER A 46 -21.22 -7.66 9.55
N LYS A 47 -22.44 -8.00 9.08
CA LYS A 47 -22.77 -9.34 8.57
C LYS A 47 -22.07 -9.62 7.25
N GLN A 48 -21.96 -8.62 6.37
CA GLN A 48 -21.29 -8.75 5.08
C GLN A 48 -19.79 -9.00 5.27
N VAL A 49 -19.13 -8.24 6.14
CA VAL A 49 -17.72 -8.45 6.52
C VAL A 49 -17.48 -9.83 7.15
N LEU A 50 -18.43 -10.36 7.93
CA LEU A 50 -18.32 -11.70 8.51
C LEU A 50 -18.58 -12.80 7.49
N GLN A 51 -19.45 -12.57 6.50
CA GLN A 51 -19.70 -13.53 5.41
C GLN A 51 -18.52 -13.62 4.44
N ASP A 52 -17.90 -12.49 4.09
CA ASP A 52 -16.71 -12.45 3.23
C ASP A 52 -15.51 -13.16 3.90
N LYS A 53 -15.38 -13.05 5.24
CA LYS A 53 -14.37 -13.80 6.00
C LYS A 53 -14.71 -15.28 6.23
N ALA A 54 -15.99 -15.64 6.26
CA ALA A 54 -16.43 -17.05 6.47
C ALA A 54 -16.43 -17.88 5.18
N GLY A 55 -16.47 -17.26 4.01
CA GLY A 55 -16.36 -17.93 2.71
C GLY A 55 -14.96 -18.49 2.41
N SER A 56 -13.96 -18.09 3.19
CA SER A 56 -12.55 -18.52 3.07
C SER A 56 -12.20 -19.78 3.90
N ALA A 57 -13.16 -20.42 4.54
CA ALA A 57 -12.90 -21.59 5.41
C ALA A 57 -13.06 -22.95 4.72
N GLY A 58 -12.73 -23.03 3.43
CA GLY A 58 -12.62 -24.28 2.70
C GLY A 58 -11.14 -24.58 2.43
N SER A 59 -10.49 -25.30 3.33
CA SER A 59 -9.05 -25.61 3.24
C SER A 59 -8.77 -26.59 2.10
N SER A 60 -8.63 -26.09 0.88
CA SER A 60 -7.89 -26.79 -0.15
C SER A 60 -6.39 -26.45 -0.01
N VAL A 61 -5.53 -27.37 -0.43
CA VAL A 61 -4.07 -27.15 -0.44
C VAL A 61 -3.71 -25.91 -1.29
N GLU A 62 -4.52 -25.62 -2.31
CA GLU A 62 -4.42 -24.43 -3.15
C GLU A 62 -4.72 -23.13 -2.39
N ASP A 63 -5.72 -23.15 -1.48
CA ASP A 63 -6.03 -21.99 -0.62
C ASP A 63 -4.91 -21.73 0.41
N LEU A 64 -4.22 -22.77 0.88
CA LEU A 64 -3.04 -22.64 1.74
C LEU A 64 -1.84 -22.06 0.99
N PHE A 65 -1.62 -22.46 -0.25
CA PHE A 65 -0.56 -21.88 -1.09
C PHE A 65 -0.86 -20.44 -1.43
N ALA A 66 -2.11 -20.08 -1.77
CA ALA A 66 -2.54 -18.69 -1.99
C ALA A 66 -2.39 -17.85 -0.71
N ALA A 67 -2.69 -18.39 0.46
CA ALA A 67 -2.49 -17.71 1.74
C ALA A 67 -1.00 -17.48 2.07
N ILE A 68 -0.11 -18.42 1.69
CA ILE A 68 1.34 -18.30 1.86
C ILE A 68 1.91 -17.27 0.85
N GLU A 69 1.41 -17.24 -0.37
CA GLU A 69 1.78 -16.21 -1.36
C GLU A 69 1.33 -14.82 -0.93
N ASN A 70 0.11 -14.69 -0.43
CA ASN A 70 -0.41 -13.44 0.11
C ASN A 70 0.36 -12.95 1.35
N GLN A 71 0.92 -13.86 2.17
CA GLN A 71 1.80 -13.47 3.30
C GLN A 71 3.13 -12.86 2.85
N LYS A 72 3.55 -13.04 1.60
CA LYS A 72 4.77 -12.43 1.05
C LYS A 72 4.53 -11.04 0.49
N LYS A 73 3.26 -10.66 0.26
CA LYS A 73 2.92 -9.34 -0.21
C LYS A 73 2.97 -8.34 0.93
N LYS A 74 3.50 -7.15 0.64
CA LYS A 74 3.41 -6.02 1.58
C LYS A 74 2.04 -5.38 1.44
N ASN A 75 1.44 -4.95 2.54
CA ASN A 75 0.13 -4.31 2.54
C ASN A 75 0.29 -2.81 2.77
N LEU A 76 -0.18 -2.00 1.83
CA LEU A 76 -0.37 -0.57 2.01
C LEU A 76 -1.77 -0.32 2.54
N ARG A 77 -1.89 0.08 3.82
CA ARG A 77 -3.17 0.42 4.41
C ARG A 77 -3.47 1.89 4.24
N LEU A 78 -4.71 2.18 3.85
CA LEU A 78 -5.15 3.54 3.57
C LEU A 78 -6.36 3.96 4.41
N ILE A 79 -6.37 5.22 4.82
CA ILE A 79 -7.56 5.93 5.27
C ILE A 79 -7.88 7.00 4.25
N VAL A 80 -9.04 6.90 3.61
CA VAL A 80 -9.44 7.76 2.51
C VAL A 80 -10.40 8.84 2.97
N LYS A 81 -10.07 10.11 2.71
CA LYS A 81 -10.91 11.26 3.00
C LYS A 81 -11.19 12.07 1.74
N SER A 82 -12.42 12.51 1.57
CA SER A 82 -12.84 13.33 0.42
C SER A 82 -13.79 14.45 0.84
N ASP A 83 -13.95 15.45 -0.01
CA ASP A 83 -14.87 16.57 0.19
C ASP A 83 -16.34 16.16 0.10
N VAL A 84 -16.68 15.22 -0.79
CA VAL A 84 -18.04 14.73 -1.02
C VAL A 84 -18.08 13.22 -1.25
N HIS A 85 -19.26 12.61 -1.07
CA HIS A 85 -19.41 11.16 -1.25
C HIS A 85 -19.12 10.67 -2.66
N GLY A 86 -19.52 11.42 -3.71
CA GLY A 86 -19.25 11.02 -5.09
C GLY A 86 -17.76 10.98 -5.42
N SER A 87 -16.99 11.95 -4.91
CA SER A 87 -15.53 11.93 -5.03
C SER A 87 -14.89 10.78 -4.25
N LEU A 88 -15.45 10.45 -3.07
CA LEU A 88 -15.00 9.31 -2.28
C LEU A 88 -15.20 7.99 -3.02
N GLU A 89 -16.40 7.78 -3.58
CA GLU A 89 -16.70 6.57 -4.37
C GLU A 89 -15.79 6.44 -5.59
N ALA A 90 -15.58 7.55 -6.32
CA ALA A 90 -14.68 7.57 -7.47
C ALA A 90 -13.22 7.26 -7.08
N LEU A 91 -12.76 7.82 -5.95
CA LEU A 91 -11.41 7.58 -5.45
C LEU A 91 -11.23 6.13 -4.99
N VAL A 92 -12.17 5.58 -4.24
CA VAL A 92 -12.15 4.18 -3.80
C VAL A 92 -12.14 3.24 -5.01
N SER A 93 -13.00 3.49 -6.02
CA SER A 93 -13.00 2.70 -7.25
C SER A 93 -11.67 2.78 -8.00
N GLY A 94 -11.06 3.97 -8.08
CA GLY A 94 -9.75 4.14 -8.72
C GLY A 94 -8.62 3.44 -7.95
N LEU A 95 -8.68 3.43 -6.62
CA LEU A 95 -7.72 2.70 -5.77
C LEU A 95 -7.88 1.18 -5.90
N ASP A 96 -9.11 0.68 -5.98
CA ASP A 96 -9.40 -0.75 -6.18
C ASP A 96 -8.95 -1.26 -7.56
N ASP A 97 -8.86 -0.38 -8.55
CA ASP A 97 -8.37 -0.70 -9.89
C ASP A 97 -6.84 -0.83 -9.96
N ILE A 98 -6.11 -0.30 -8.97
CA ILE A 98 -4.66 -0.43 -8.87
C ILE A 98 -4.31 -1.86 -8.45
N LYS A 99 -3.73 -2.62 -9.38
CA LYS A 99 -3.33 -4.01 -9.14
C LYS A 99 -1.81 -4.13 -9.13
N SER A 100 -1.28 -4.73 -8.09
CA SER A 100 0.15 -5.05 -7.97
C SER A 100 0.32 -6.49 -7.51
N ASP A 101 1.30 -7.19 -8.10
CA ASP A 101 1.62 -8.57 -7.70
C ASP A 101 2.39 -8.63 -6.38
N LYS A 102 3.01 -7.52 -5.95
CA LYS A 102 3.92 -7.46 -4.80
C LYS A 102 3.36 -6.70 -3.59
N VAL A 103 2.41 -5.79 -3.81
CA VAL A 103 1.80 -4.95 -2.77
C VAL A 103 0.29 -5.01 -2.89
N ASP A 104 -0.39 -5.35 -1.80
CA ASP A 104 -1.85 -5.28 -1.72
C ASP A 104 -2.24 -3.93 -1.07
N LEU A 105 -3.31 -3.32 -1.59
CA LEU A 105 -3.87 -2.08 -1.08
C LEU A 105 -5.11 -2.40 -0.26
N GLU A 106 -5.14 -1.94 1.00
CA GLU A 106 -6.24 -2.19 1.93
C GLU A 106 -6.80 -0.86 2.46
N ILE A 107 -8.07 -0.56 2.19
CA ILE A 107 -8.76 0.62 2.73
C ILE A 107 -9.35 0.27 4.09
N ILE A 108 -8.70 0.70 5.19
CA ILE A 108 -9.14 0.43 6.56
C ILE A 108 -10.14 1.47 7.09
N GLY A 109 -10.25 2.61 6.42
CA GLY A 109 -11.18 3.65 6.80
C GLY A 109 -11.50 4.60 5.66
N GLN A 110 -12.73 5.08 5.61
CA GLN A 110 -13.16 6.05 4.62
C GLN A 110 -14.15 7.05 5.22
N GLY A 111 -14.12 8.29 4.72
CA GLY A 111 -15.02 9.32 5.23
C GLY A 111 -15.04 10.58 4.39
N VAL A 112 -16.07 11.39 4.62
CA VAL A 112 -16.25 12.71 3.99
C VAL A 112 -15.92 13.80 5.00
N GLY A 113 -15.25 14.85 4.55
CA GLY A 113 -14.86 16.00 5.34
C GLY A 113 -13.35 16.09 5.58
N ASN A 114 -12.94 17.08 6.38
CA ASN A 114 -11.53 17.34 6.68
C ASN A 114 -10.87 16.16 7.40
N VAL A 115 -9.55 16.07 7.26
CA VAL A 115 -8.76 15.13 8.05
C VAL A 115 -8.66 15.66 9.49
N SER A 116 -9.04 14.82 10.45
CA SER A 116 -9.06 15.12 11.88
C SER A 116 -7.93 14.42 12.63
N LYS A 117 -7.68 14.81 13.89
CA LYS A 117 -6.72 14.11 14.77
C LYS A 117 -7.12 12.66 15.04
N SER A 118 -8.42 12.37 15.07
CA SER A 118 -8.91 10.99 15.23
C SER A 118 -8.53 10.10 14.06
N ASP A 119 -8.51 10.66 12.84
CA ASP A 119 -8.06 9.93 11.66
C ASP A 119 -6.55 9.62 11.75
N VAL A 120 -5.75 10.55 12.29
CA VAL A 120 -4.31 10.32 12.52
C VAL A 120 -4.10 9.22 13.56
N THR A 121 -4.83 9.24 14.67
CA THR A 121 -4.73 8.19 15.70
C THR A 121 -5.13 6.82 15.13
N LEU A 122 -6.17 6.77 14.31
CA LEU A 122 -6.60 5.54 13.64
C LEU A 122 -5.52 5.05 12.66
N ALA A 123 -4.92 5.97 11.89
CA ALA A 123 -3.86 5.66 10.94
C ALA A 123 -2.61 5.14 11.65
N SER A 124 -2.20 5.76 12.74
CA SER A 124 -1.08 5.31 13.57
C SER A 124 -1.33 3.90 14.15
N ALA A 125 -2.53 3.64 14.68
CA ALA A 125 -2.89 2.33 15.20
C ALA A 125 -2.95 1.22 14.13
N GLY A 126 -3.28 1.60 12.89
CA GLY A 126 -3.41 0.68 11.76
C GLY A 126 -2.17 0.60 10.88
N ASP A 127 -1.12 1.35 11.17
CA ASP A 127 0.04 1.54 10.28
C ASP A 127 -0.39 1.91 8.87
N ALA A 128 -1.21 2.97 8.77
CA ALA A 128 -1.87 3.39 7.55
C ALA A 128 -1.45 4.78 7.09
N THR A 129 -1.51 4.99 5.79
CA THR A 129 -1.34 6.30 5.15
C THR A 129 -2.70 6.97 4.98
N ILE A 130 -2.79 8.27 5.26
CA ILE A 130 -4.00 9.05 5.05
C ILE A 130 -3.97 9.67 3.66
N VAL A 131 -5.00 9.40 2.86
CA VAL A 131 -5.19 9.92 1.51
C VAL A 131 -6.35 10.90 1.52
N GLY A 132 -6.08 12.17 1.19
CA GLY A 132 -7.06 13.25 1.20
C GLY A 132 -7.28 13.85 -0.18
N PHE A 133 -8.52 13.74 -0.70
CA PHE A 133 -8.92 14.36 -1.96
C PHE A 133 -9.70 15.64 -1.72
N ASN A 134 -9.16 16.79 -2.16
CA ASN A 134 -9.78 18.09 -2.06
C ASN A 134 -10.27 18.46 -0.63
N VAL A 135 -9.56 17.99 0.39
CA VAL A 135 -9.88 18.22 1.82
C VAL A 135 -8.80 19.04 2.49
N LYS A 136 -9.15 19.71 3.57
CA LYS A 136 -8.22 20.44 4.42
C LYS A 136 -7.84 19.60 5.65
N LEU A 137 -6.72 19.93 6.25
CA LEU A 137 -6.33 19.40 7.55
C LEU A 137 -6.93 20.27 8.67
N ASP A 138 -7.51 19.66 9.65
CA ASP A 138 -7.92 20.37 10.86
C ASP A 138 -6.68 20.85 11.65
N ASN A 139 -6.90 21.81 12.56
CA ASN A 139 -5.81 22.42 13.34
C ASN A 139 -5.04 21.35 14.14
N GLY A 140 -3.73 21.33 13.96
CA GLY A 140 -2.83 20.42 14.67
C GLY A 140 -2.72 19.00 14.10
N VAL A 141 -3.42 18.68 13.03
CA VAL A 141 -3.33 17.37 12.34
C VAL A 141 -1.94 17.14 11.78
N GLN A 142 -1.34 18.12 11.13
CA GLN A 142 0.00 17.99 10.56
C GLN A 142 1.08 17.73 11.63
N SER A 143 0.97 18.38 12.79
CA SER A 143 1.88 18.13 13.91
C SER A 143 1.66 16.75 14.53
N ALA A 144 0.40 16.32 14.66
CA ALA A 144 0.05 14.99 15.15
C ALA A 144 0.56 13.90 14.19
N ALA A 145 0.36 14.05 12.89
CA ALA A 145 0.82 13.10 11.88
C ALA A 145 2.36 12.93 11.90
N LYS A 146 3.10 14.05 12.05
CA LYS A 146 4.56 14.00 12.20
C LYS A 146 4.98 13.28 13.50
N HIS A 147 4.27 13.52 14.61
CA HIS A 147 4.57 12.89 15.89
C HIS A 147 4.31 11.38 15.87
N GLU A 148 3.24 10.98 15.22
CA GLU A 148 2.81 9.59 15.08
C GLU A 148 3.43 8.86 13.89
N ASN A 149 4.31 9.52 13.11
CA ASN A 149 4.92 9.00 11.87
C ASN A 149 3.88 8.54 10.82
N VAL A 150 2.75 9.22 10.74
CA VAL A 150 1.69 8.94 9.76
C VAL A 150 1.94 9.72 8.49
N SER A 151 1.98 9.02 7.35
CA SER A 151 2.10 9.64 6.03
C SER A 151 0.77 10.27 5.62
N LEU A 152 0.85 11.49 5.05
CA LEU A 152 -0.29 12.25 4.55
C LEU A 152 -0.08 12.54 3.06
N ILE A 153 -0.95 12.04 2.22
CA ILE A 153 -1.00 12.29 0.78
C ILE A 153 -2.24 13.12 0.49
N GLN A 154 -2.08 14.31 -0.09
CA GLN A 154 -3.21 15.20 -0.39
C GLN A 154 -3.07 15.80 -1.77
N ASN A 155 -4.15 15.74 -2.55
CA ASN A 155 -4.23 16.40 -3.83
C ASN A 155 -5.66 16.82 -4.16
N ALA A 156 -5.82 17.82 -5.04
CA ALA A 156 -7.10 18.24 -5.60
C ALA A 156 -7.39 17.60 -6.96
N ILE A 157 -6.42 16.88 -7.54
CA ILE A 157 -6.52 16.18 -8.82
C ILE A 157 -6.47 14.68 -8.54
N ILE A 158 -7.54 13.95 -8.94
CA ILE A 158 -7.70 12.54 -8.60
C ILE A 158 -6.60 11.65 -9.21
N TYR A 159 -6.20 11.93 -10.44
CA TYR A 159 -5.15 11.15 -11.11
C TYR A 159 -3.78 11.31 -10.44
N GLU A 160 -3.41 12.54 -10.09
CA GLU A 160 -2.16 12.81 -9.36
C GLU A 160 -2.17 12.17 -7.97
N LEU A 161 -3.36 12.06 -7.34
CA LEU A 161 -3.49 11.39 -6.05
C LEU A 161 -3.30 9.88 -6.17
N LEU A 162 -3.84 9.27 -7.22
CA LEU A 162 -3.64 7.84 -7.52
C LEU A 162 -2.17 7.55 -7.84
N ASP A 163 -1.52 8.38 -8.67
CA ASP A 163 -0.09 8.26 -8.99
C ASP A 163 0.79 8.33 -7.72
N GLN A 164 0.47 9.24 -6.77
CA GLN A 164 1.19 9.34 -5.49
C GLN A 164 0.98 8.11 -4.59
N VAL A 165 -0.19 7.48 -4.65
CA VAL A 165 -0.43 6.22 -3.93
C VAL A 165 0.34 5.07 -4.58
N GLU A 166 0.41 5.01 -5.90
CA GLU A 166 1.26 4.03 -6.62
C GLU A 166 2.74 4.22 -6.27
N GLU A 167 3.22 5.46 -6.21
CA GLU A 167 4.59 5.76 -5.77
C GLU A 167 4.85 5.27 -4.33
N ALA A 168 3.91 5.52 -3.42
CA ALA A 168 3.99 5.01 -2.05
C ALA A 168 3.98 3.47 -1.98
N MET A 169 3.27 2.78 -2.88
CA MET A 169 3.34 1.32 -3.01
C MET A 169 4.73 0.85 -3.47
N VAL A 170 5.35 1.57 -4.41
CA VAL A 170 6.70 1.26 -4.90
C VAL A 170 7.74 1.47 -3.78
N ASP A 171 7.60 2.51 -2.98
CA ASP A 171 8.51 2.81 -1.87
C ASP A 171 8.48 1.73 -0.77
N LEU A 172 7.36 1.02 -0.63
CA LEU A 172 7.28 -0.14 0.26
C LEU A 172 8.09 -1.34 -0.23
N LEU A 173 8.39 -1.41 -1.52
CA LEU A 173 9.17 -2.52 -2.07
C LEU A 173 10.64 -2.37 -1.69
N GLU A 174 11.24 -3.47 -1.25
CA GLU A 174 12.68 -3.52 -1.06
C GLU A 174 13.38 -3.50 -2.43
N ALA A 175 14.49 -2.76 -2.51
CA ALA A 175 15.29 -2.76 -3.71
C ALA A 175 15.77 -4.19 -4.02
N GLU A 176 15.31 -4.76 -5.11
CA GLU A 176 15.85 -6.02 -5.61
C GLU A 176 17.28 -5.80 -6.08
N VAL A 177 18.24 -6.41 -5.41
CA VAL A 177 19.63 -6.41 -5.86
C VAL A 177 19.76 -7.37 -7.04
N VAL A 178 19.65 -6.84 -8.24
CA VAL A 178 19.89 -7.60 -9.48
C VAL A 178 21.38 -7.68 -9.70
N GLU A 179 21.96 -8.87 -9.52
CA GLU A 179 23.35 -9.12 -9.87
C GLU A 179 23.51 -9.17 -11.39
N LYS A 180 24.25 -8.22 -11.92
CA LYS A 180 24.59 -8.18 -13.36
C LYS A 180 26.01 -8.67 -13.56
N LYS A 181 26.19 -9.74 -14.36
CA LYS A 181 27.50 -10.20 -14.79
C LYS A 181 28.17 -9.10 -15.61
N SER A 182 29.23 -8.51 -15.07
CA SER A 182 30.01 -7.46 -15.75
C SER A 182 31.13 -8.02 -16.66
N GLY A 183 31.62 -9.20 -16.32
CA GLY A 183 32.66 -9.86 -17.13
C GLY A 183 32.96 -11.26 -16.63
N ALA A 184 33.79 -11.95 -17.37
CA ALA A 184 34.34 -13.25 -17.01
C ALA A 184 35.86 -13.30 -17.30
N ALA A 185 36.58 -14.02 -16.45
CA ALA A 185 38.00 -14.27 -16.63
C ALA A 185 38.33 -15.73 -16.35
N GLU A 186 39.28 -16.26 -17.08
CA GLU A 186 39.83 -17.59 -16.90
C GLU A 186 41.16 -17.53 -16.15
N VAL A 187 41.27 -18.27 -15.06
CA VAL A 187 42.51 -18.36 -14.29
C VAL A 187 43.51 -19.22 -15.08
N ARG A 188 44.60 -18.62 -15.54
CA ARG A 188 45.67 -19.28 -16.27
C ARG A 188 46.77 -19.81 -15.38
N GLN A 189 47.14 -19.05 -14.35
CA GLN A 189 48.22 -19.39 -13.43
C GLN A 189 47.95 -18.88 -12.02
N VAL A 190 48.37 -19.62 -11.02
CA VAL A 190 48.26 -19.22 -9.62
C VAL A 190 49.65 -18.95 -9.07
N PHE A 191 49.89 -17.78 -8.54
CA PHE A 191 51.13 -17.36 -7.92
C PHE A 191 50.97 -17.34 -6.39
N GLY A 192 51.83 -18.11 -5.71
CA GLY A 192 51.89 -18.05 -4.23
C GLY A 192 52.65 -16.80 -3.78
N ILE A 193 52.08 -16.05 -2.87
CA ILE A 193 52.71 -14.91 -2.22
C ILE A 193 53.03 -15.28 -0.76
N SER A 194 54.08 -14.65 -0.19
CA SER A 194 54.44 -14.81 1.22
C SER A 194 53.21 -14.65 2.15
N LYS A 195 53.10 -15.44 3.23
CA LYS A 195 52.03 -15.54 4.19
C LYS A 195 50.79 -16.35 3.77
N GLY A 196 50.95 -17.36 2.88
CA GLY A 196 49.87 -18.28 2.52
C GLY A 196 48.78 -17.69 1.65
N ARG A 197 49.00 -16.53 1.04
CA ARG A 197 48.08 -15.92 0.06
C ARG A 197 48.47 -16.34 -1.35
N ALA A 198 47.49 -16.43 -2.24
CA ALA A 198 47.70 -16.73 -3.65
C ALA A 198 47.05 -15.63 -4.52
N VAL A 199 47.72 -15.31 -5.61
CA VAL A 199 47.17 -14.42 -6.64
C VAL A 199 46.91 -15.22 -7.90
N ALA A 200 45.74 -15.03 -8.47
CA ALA A 200 45.35 -15.67 -9.71
C ALA A 200 45.71 -14.80 -10.91
N GLY A 201 46.65 -15.26 -11.71
CA GLY A 201 46.89 -14.70 -13.04
C GLY A 201 45.76 -15.11 -13.96
N SER A 202 44.91 -14.16 -14.33
CA SER A 202 43.68 -14.41 -15.05
C SER A 202 43.64 -13.64 -16.37
N MET A 203 43.06 -14.24 -17.38
CA MET A 203 42.81 -13.63 -18.68
C MET A 203 41.29 -13.31 -18.78
N VAL A 204 40.95 -12.05 -19.03
CA VAL A 204 39.57 -11.64 -19.26
C VAL A 204 39.07 -12.23 -20.57
N THR A 205 38.02 -13.03 -20.52
CA THR A 205 37.42 -13.68 -21.69
C THR A 205 36.18 -12.96 -22.20
N GLU A 206 35.49 -12.24 -21.31
CA GLU A 206 34.24 -11.54 -21.64
C GLU A 206 34.08 -10.30 -20.75
N GLY A 207 33.62 -9.19 -21.32
CA GLY A 207 33.27 -7.97 -20.58
C GLY A 207 34.42 -7.29 -19.86
N THR A 208 34.12 -6.68 -18.71
CA THR A 208 35.07 -5.89 -17.93
C THR A 208 35.01 -6.31 -16.45
N ILE A 209 36.19 -6.40 -15.82
CA ILE A 209 36.30 -6.72 -14.40
C ILE A 209 36.62 -5.43 -13.61
N TYR A 210 35.86 -5.16 -12.60
CA TYR A 210 36.04 -3.99 -11.74
C TYR A 210 36.61 -4.37 -10.37
N ARG A 211 37.50 -3.53 -9.86
CA ARG A 211 38.14 -3.72 -8.54
C ARG A 211 37.14 -3.77 -7.37
N SER A 212 36.02 -3.07 -7.49
CA SER A 212 34.95 -3.04 -6.47
C SER A 212 33.89 -4.14 -6.63
N GLY A 213 34.07 -5.02 -7.62
CA GLY A 213 33.11 -6.08 -7.93
C GLY A 213 33.24 -7.29 -7.01
N LYS A 214 32.15 -8.07 -6.90
CA LYS A 214 32.17 -9.42 -6.35
C LYS A 214 32.58 -10.41 -7.43
N ALA A 215 33.45 -11.35 -7.11
CA ALA A 215 33.87 -12.41 -8.02
C ALA A 215 33.35 -13.76 -7.52
N ARG A 216 32.83 -14.56 -8.43
CA ARG A 216 32.45 -15.96 -8.20
C ARG A 216 33.47 -16.87 -8.92
N LEU A 217 34.13 -17.72 -8.13
CA LEU A 217 35.03 -18.73 -8.68
C LEU A 217 34.22 -19.99 -8.99
N MET A 218 34.18 -20.31 -10.31
CA MET A 218 33.49 -21.49 -10.81
C MET A 218 34.51 -22.56 -11.20
N ARG A 219 34.28 -23.81 -10.81
CA ARG A 219 35.07 -24.96 -11.23
C ARG A 219 34.16 -26.05 -11.73
N LYS A 220 34.34 -26.48 -12.99
CA LYS A 220 33.48 -27.48 -13.65
C LYS A 220 31.97 -27.18 -13.50
N GLY A 221 31.59 -25.88 -13.67
CA GLY A 221 30.19 -25.44 -13.54
C GLY A 221 29.66 -25.32 -12.12
N LYS A 222 30.45 -25.63 -11.06
CA LYS A 222 30.06 -25.48 -9.69
C LYS A 222 30.72 -24.25 -9.05
N LEU A 223 29.96 -23.50 -8.25
CA LEU A 223 30.47 -22.41 -7.43
C LEU A 223 31.36 -22.97 -6.34
N VAL A 224 32.63 -22.51 -6.30
CA VAL A 224 33.62 -22.93 -5.31
C VAL A 224 33.84 -21.86 -4.24
N PHE A 225 33.84 -20.59 -4.64
CA PHE A 225 34.08 -19.45 -3.76
C PHE A 225 33.40 -18.19 -4.31
N GLU A 226 32.95 -17.34 -3.40
CA GLU A 226 32.44 -16.00 -3.70
C GLU A 226 33.10 -14.99 -2.77
N GLY A 227 33.57 -13.87 -3.33
CA GLY A 227 34.22 -12.83 -2.55
C GLY A 227 34.44 -11.54 -3.33
N ALA A 228 34.84 -10.49 -2.61
CA ALA A 228 35.18 -9.22 -3.22
C ALA A 228 36.57 -9.28 -3.88
N VAL A 229 36.73 -8.53 -4.99
CA VAL A 229 38.04 -8.35 -5.62
C VAL A 229 38.81 -7.32 -4.83
N GLU A 230 39.83 -7.77 -4.04
CA GLU A 230 40.66 -6.86 -3.22
C GLU A 230 41.63 -6.04 -4.07
N THR A 231 42.29 -6.68 -5.05
CA THR A 231 43.33 -6.06 -5.87
C THR A 231 43.17 -6.49 -7.30
N LEU A 232 43.24 -5.56 -8.23
CA LEU A 232 43.29 -5.76 -9.67
C LEU A 232 44.52 -5.00 -10.23
N ARG A 233 45.36 -5.66 -10.97
CA ARG A 233 46.54 -5.08 -11.67
C ARG A 233 46.50 -5.44 -13.14
#